data_af0f82926f15248df4776672f88b8b8f
#
_entry.id   af0f82926f15248df4776672f88b8b8f
#
_cell.length_a   1.000
_cell.length_b   1.000
_cell.length_c   1.000
_cell.angle_alpha   90.00
_cell.angle_beta   90.00
_cell.angle_gamma   90.00
#
_symmetry.space_group_name_H-M   'P 1'
#
loop_
_entity.id
_entity.type
_entity.pdbx_description
1 polymer ?
#
loop_
_entity_poly.entity_id
_entity_poly.type
_entity_poly.pdbx_seq_one_letter_code
_entity_poly.pdbx_strand_id
1 'polypeptide(L)'
;MEKNKNDTKVLILSGGEIPKEMKKFFGKISSGLIPINGKPVIFSTIDNLISHGYNKIGITVGYNKNNLMKILNYRYNDELKIDFIEIDWKKSPGNSIIKALKKIKEEKLLVVLGDTVINKDYFRFIDKQKDFVISSKKFLDSSKWCIVETKNGKIKSIYDKKKELNVGIDFSALVGVYFFSSVKILK
;
A
#
# COMPACT_ATOMS: atom_id res chain seq x y z
N MET A 1 12.09 22.75 -9.09
CA MET A 1 10.66 22.75 -9.44
C MET A 1 10.02 21.54 -8.74
N GLU A 2 9.21 21.77 -7.72
CA GLU A 2 8.37 20.72 -7.15
C GLU A 2 7.41 20.26 -8.24
N LYS A 3 7.51 18.98 -8.60
CA LYS A 3 6.55 18.39 -9.54
C LYS A 3 5.18 18.38 -8.89
N ASN A 4 4.23 19.01 -9.54
CA ASN A 4 2.84 19.01 -9.12
C ASN A 4 2.32 17.56 -9.10
N LYS A 5 2.11 17.01 -7.90
CA LYS A 5 1.63 15.64 -7.69
C LYS A 5 0.11 15.52 -7.69
N ASN A 6 -0.56 16.57 -8.11
CA ASN A 6 -2.03 16.64 -8.17
C ASN A 6 -2.66 15.71 -9.21
N ASP A 7 -1.88 15.14 -10.13
CA ASP A 7 -2.33 14.14 -11.10
C ASP A 7 -2.26 12.70 -10.57
N THR A 8 -1.70 12.50 -9.37
CA THR A 8 -1.50 11.19 -8.76
C THR A 8 -2.45 10.97 -7.59
N LYS A 9 -3.29 9.94 -7.66
CA LYS A 9 -4.02 9.42 -6.50
C LYS A 9 -3.13 8.46 -5.74
N VAL A 10 -3.02 8.63 -4.43
CA VAL A 10 -2.48 7.60 -3.54
C VAL A 10 -3.63 6.76 -3.01
N LEU A 11 -3.53 5.45 -3.10
CA LEU A 11 -4.47 4.49 -2.55
C LEU A 11 -3.77 3.65 -1.49
N ILE A 12 -4.11 3.87 -0.22
CA ILE A 12 -3.60 3.08 0.89
C ILE A 12 -4.57 1.93 1.17
N LEU A 13 -4.09 0.70 1.04
CA LEU A 13 -4.87 -0.50 1.33
C LEU A 13 -4.79 -0.85 2.81
N SER A 14 -5.78 -0.43 3.60
CA SER A 14 -5.82 -0.61 5.06
C SER A 14 -7.15 -1.21 5.56
N GLY A 15 -7.87 -1.91 4.68
CA GLY A 15 -9.16 -2.48 5.05
C GLY A 15 -9.10 -3.85 5.74
N GLY A 16 -7.92 -4.46 5.84
CA GLY A 16 -7.73 -5.79 6.38
C GLY A 16 -7.71 -5.86 7.91
N GLU A 17 -7.83 -7.09 8.39
CA GLU A 17 -7.70 -7.47 9.79
C GLU A 17 -6.24 -7.82 10.12
N ILE A 18 -5.81 -7.60 11.35
CA ILE A 18 -4.50 -8.08 11.82
C ILE A 18 -4.44 -9.61 11.91
N PRO A 19 -3.26 -10.24 11.79
CA PRO A 19 -3.08 -11.67 12.00
C PRO A 19 -3.65 -12.13 13.34
N LYS A 20 -4.19 -13.35 13.36
CA LYS A 20 -4.88 -13.92 14.54
C LYS A 20 -3.98 -13.91 15.79
N GLU A 21 -2.70 -14.18 15.61
CA GLU A 21 -1.69 -14.21 16.67
C GLU A 21 -1.48 -12.83 17.32
N MET A 22 -1.69 -11.75 16.56
CA MET A 22 -1.54 -10.38 17.05
C MET A 22 -2.76 -9.87 17.79
N LYS A 23 -3.94 -10.48 17.60
CA LYS A 23 -5.20 -10.03 18.24
C LYS A 23 -5.17 -10.09 19.76
N LYS A 24 -4.42 -11.04 20.33
CA LYS A 24 -4.25 -11.16 21.78
C LYS A 24 -3.49 -9.97 22.41
N PHE A 25 -2.69 -9.25 21.62
CA PHE A 25 -1.92 -8.08 22.08
C PHE A 25 -2.63 -6.76 21.75
N PHE A 26 -3.27 -6.66 20.58
CA PHE A 26 -3.80 -5.40 20.05
C PHE A 26 -5.31 -5.38 19.94
N GLY A 27 -6.00 -6.49 20.26
CA GLY A 27 -7.45 -6.58 20.14
C GLY A 27 -7.93 -6.56 18.68
N LYS A 28 -9.12 -6.03 18.46
CA LYS A 28 -9.75 -5.97 17.13
C LYS A 28 -9.44 -4.64 16.45
N ILE A 29 -8.30 -4.53 15.81
CA ILE A 29 -7.88 -3.34 15.07
C ILE A 29 -7.64 -3.64 13.59
N SER A 30 -7.72 -2.61 12.74
CA SER A 30 -7.26 -2.67 11.34
C SER A 30 -5.73 -2.81 11.29
N SER A 31 -5.20 -3.52 10.29
CA SER A 31 -3.75 -3.75 10.14
C SER A 31 -2.93 -2.46 10.10
N GLY A 32 -3.45 -1.38 9.52
CA GLY A 32 -2.79 -0.08 9.51
C GLY A 32 -2.65 0.59 10.89
N LEU A 33 -3.40 0.12 11.90
CA LEU A 33 -3.30 0.64 13.26
C LEU A 33 -2.31 -0.10 14.16
N ILE A 34 -1.60 -1.11 13.63
CA ILE A 34 -0.52 -1.78 14.39
C ILE A 34 0.50 -0.73 14.83
N PRO A 35 0.81 -0.63 16.13
CA PRO A 35 1.76 0.35 16.62
C PRO A 35 3.20 -0.12 16.35
N ILE A 36 4.00 0.76 15.78
CA ILE A 36 5.45 0.60 15.63
C ILE A 36 6.09 1.79 16.35
N ASN A 37 6.93 1.53 17.34
CA ASN A 37 7.49 2.56 18.22
C ASN A 37 6.43 3.50 18.80
N GLY A 38 5.30 2.92 19.26
CA GLY A 38 4.20 3.68 19.88
C GLY A 38 3.30 4.47 18.92
N LYS A 39 3.52 4.38 17.59
CA LYS A 39 2.77 5.12 16.57
C LYS A 39 2.14 4.16 15.57
N PRO A 40 0.84 4.29 15.22
CA PRO A 40 0.23 3.49 14.15
C PRO A 40 1.04 3.56 12.85
N VAL A 41 1.30 2.40 12.24
CA VAL A 41 2.13 2.32 11.03
C VAL A 41 1.59 3.19 9.89
N ILE A 42 0.28 3.27 9.74
CA ILE A 42 -0.38 4.08 8.70
C ILE A 42 -0.06 5.57 8.83
N PHE A 43 0.17 6.09 10.06
CA PHE A 43 0.53 7.49 10.26
C PHE A 43 1.89 7.81 9.64
N SER A 44 2.88 6.93 9.84
CA SER A 44 4.20 7.12 9.22
C SER A 44 4.11 7.15 7.70
N THR A 45 3.26 6.30 7.12
CA THR A 45 3.02 6.29 5.67
C THR A 45 2.36 7.59 5.19
N ILE A 46 1.30 8.05 5.86
CA ILE A 46 0.59 9.28 5.47
C ILE A 46 1.49 10.51 5.66
N ASP A 47 2.18 10.63 6.81
CA ASP A 47 3.08 11.76 7.09
C ASP A 47 4.20 11.85 6.03
N ASN A 48 4.77 10.69 5.63
CA ASN A 48 5.77 10.64 4.56
C ASN A 48 5.20 11.05 3.20
N LEU A 49 3.97 10.64 2.87
CA LEU A 49 3.31 11.03 1.62
C LEU A 49 3.05 12.54 1.58
N ILE A 50 2.53 13.12 2.65
CA ILE A 50 2.28 14.57 2.77
C ILE A 50 3.61 15.33 2.60
N SER A 51 4.67 14.91 3.30
CA SER A 51 5.98 15.57 3.22
C SER A 51 6.62 15.53 1.82
N HIS A 52 6.13 14.64 0.94
CA HIS A 52 6.54 14.56 -0.47
C HIS A 52 5.51 15.18 -1.43
N GLY A 53 4.55 15.95 -0.93
CA GLY A 53 3.59 16.71 -1.73
C GLY A 53 2.39 15.90 -2.26
N TYR A 54 2.15 14.67 -1.75
CA TYR A 54 0.95 13.91 -2.08
C TYR A 54 -0.22 14.36 -1.18
N ASN A 55 -1.25 14.94 -1.77
CA ASN A 55 -2.42 15.45 -1.06
C ASN A 55 -3.74 14.77 -1.45
N LYS A 56 -3.75 13.95 -2.51
CA LYS A 56 -4.91 13.18 -2.95
C LYS A 56 -4.84 11.76 -2.43
N ILE A 57 -5.20 11.55 -1.18
CA ILE A 57 -5.11 10.25 -0.50
C ILE A 57 -6.48 9.59 -0.39
N GLY A 58 -6.59 8.35 -0.87
CA GLY A 58 -7.69 7.45 -0.63
C GLY A 58 -7.24 6.30 0.27
N ILE A 59 -8.10 5.89 1.19
CA ILE A 59 -7.81 4.76 2.10
C ILE A 59 -8.94 3.76 2.02
N THR A 60 -8.61 2.50 1.72
CA THR A 60 -9.60 1.44 1.80
C THR A 60 -9.87 1.10 3.26
N VAL A 61 -11.15 1.01 3.62
CA VAL A 61 -11.62 0.68 4.97
C VAL A 61 -12.59 -0.51 4.93
N GLY A 62 -12.45 -1.41 5.87
CA GLY A 62 -13.25 -2.63 5.93
C GLY A 62 -13.39 -3.14 7.35
N TYR A 63 -12.44 -3.96 7.81
CA TYR A 63 -12.44 -4.45 9.18
C TYR A 63 -12.31 -3.32 10.18
N ASN A 64 -13.24 -3.26 11.14
CA ASN A 64 -13.33 -2.23 12.17
C ASN A 64 -13.20 -0.79 11.61
N LYS A 65 -13.84 -0.55 10.46
CA LYS A 65 -13.72 0.69 9.66
C LYS A 65 -13.97 1.96 10.48
N ASN A 66 -14.99 1.94 11.36
CA ASN A 66 -15.36 3.13 12.14
C ASN A 66 -14.23 3.60 13.07
N ASN A 67 -13.50 2.66 13.68
CA ASN A 67 -12.35 3.00 14.52
C ASN A 67 -11.21 3.60 13.69
N LEU A 68 -10.87 2.98 12.55
CA LEU A 68 -9.82 3.48 11.67
C LEU A 68 -10.17 4.89 11.15
N MET A 69 -11.39 5.09 10.66
CA MET A 69 -11.86 6.40 10.16
C MET A 69 -11.82 7.47 11.25
N LYS A 70 -12.30 7.14 12.46
CA LYS A 70 -12.30 8.08 13.60
C LYS A 70 -10.87 8.54 13.94
N ILE A 71 -9.94 7.61 14.04
CA ILE A 71 -8.53 7.89 14.37
C ILE A 71 -7.88 8.76 13.29
N LEU A 72 -8.09 8.43 12.01
CA LEU A 72 -7.51 9.17 10.89
C LEU A 72 -8.11 10.56 10.77
N ASN A 73 -9.42 10.71 10.90
CA ASN A 73 -10.08 12.02 10.90
C ASN A 73 -9.59 12.89 12.07
N TYR A 74 -9.49 12.33 13.28
CA TYR A 74 -8.98 13.07 14.42
C TYR A 74 -7.57 13.63 14.20
N ARG A 75 -6.70 12.84 13.53
CA ARG A 75 -5.32 13.26 13.31
C ARG A 75 -5.14 14.22 12.14
N TYR A 76 -5.91 14.07 11.05
CA TYR A 76 -5.62 14.73 9.77
C TYR A 76 -6.71 15.69 9.29
N ASN A 77 -7.79 15.90 10.07
CA ASN A 77 -8.97 16.66 9.63
C ASN A 77 -8.63 18.05 9.07
N ASP A 78 -7.66 18.74 9.68
CA ASP A 78 -7.28 20.10 9.31
C ASP A 78 -6.21 20.14 8.20
N GLU A 79 -5.48 19.05 7.98
CA GLU A 79 -4.35 19.01 7.07
C GLU A 79 -4.66 18.30 5.75
N LEU A 80 -5.56 17.31 5.77
CA LEU A 80 -5.77 16.41 4.65
C LEU A 80 -7.20 15.90 4.58
N LYS A 81 -7.85 16.10 3.42
CA LYS A 81 -9.11 15.43 3.13
C LYS A 81 -8.85 14.01 2.64
N ILE A 82 -9.17 13.02 3.48
CA ILE A 82 -9.03 11.60 3.14
C ILE A 82 -10.32 11.08 2.50
N ASP A 83 -10.19 10.41 1.34
CA ASP A 83 -11.28 9.70 0.69
C ASP A 83 -11.37 8.27 1.21
N PHE A 84 -12.33 7.98 2.07
CA PHE A 84 -12.54 6.61 2.54
C PHE A 84 -13.31 5.78 1.51
N ILE A 85 -12.74 4.61 1.19
CA ILE A 85 -13.31 3.67 0.22
C ILE A 85 -13.64 2.37 0.94
N GLU A 86 -14.92 2.18 1.20
CA GLU A 86 -15.39 0.98 1.88
C GLU A 86 -15.25 -0.25 0.99
N ILE A 87 -14.65 -1.31 1.54
CA ILE A 87 -14.41 -2.57 0.83
C ILE A 87 -14.93 -3.76 1.65
N ASP A 88 -15.10 -4.89 0.96
CA ASP A 88 -15.25 -6.19 1.63
C ASP A 88 -13.85 -6.73 1.97
N TRP A 89 -13.46 -6.63 3.22
CA TRP A 89 -12.14 -6.99 3.70
C TRP A 89 -11.83 -8.49 3.63
N LYS A 90 -12.85 -9.34 3.41
CA LYS A 90 -12.67 -10.79 3.21
C LYS A 90 -12.21 -11.13 1.79
N LYS A 91 -12.29 -10.18 0.88
CA LYS A 91 -11.82 -10.33 -0.51
C LYS A 91 -10.34 -9.94 -0.64
N SER A 92 -9.74 -10.33 -1.77
CA SER A 92 -8.33 -10.06 -2.04
C SER A 92 -8.02 -8.55 -2.16
N PRO A 93 -6.75 -8.14 -1.95
CA PRO A 93 -6.31 -6.76 -2.20
C PRO A 93 -6.63 -6.26 -3.62
N GLY A 94 -6.55 -7.14 -4.63
CA GLY A 94 -6.92 -6.80 -6.00
C GLY A 94 -8.38 -6.35 -6.13
N ASN A 95 -9.32 -6.99 -5.44
CA ASN A 95 -10.72 -6.54 -5.39
C ASN A 95 -10.86 -5.15 -4.77
N SER A 96 -10.05 -4.83 -3.77
CA SER A 96 -10.03 -3.51 -3.14
C SER A 96 -9.58 -2.43 -4.12
N ILE A 97 -8.55 -2.72 -4.93
CA ILE A 97 -8.08 -1.83 -6.00
C ILE A 97 -9.16 -1.64 -7.05
N ILE A 98 -9.76 -2.72 -7.57
CA ILE A 98 -10.84 -2.66 -8.57
C ILE A 98 -12.01 -1.79 -8.07
N LYS A 99 -12.40 -1.94 -6.81
CA LYS A 99 -13.46 -1.10 -6.23
C LYS A 99 -13.05 0.37 -6.14
N ALA A 100 -11.81 0.65 -5.77
CA ALA A 100 -11.28 2.00 -5.68
C ALA A 100 -11.17 2.68 -7.04
N LEU A 101 -10.78 1.95 -8.10
CA LEU A 101 -10.65 2.46 -9.47
C LEU A 101 -11.91 3.13 -10.00
N LYS A 102 -13.10 2.68 -9.54
CA LYS A 102 -14.39 3.30 -9.92
C LYS A 102 -14.54 4.74 -9.42
N LYS A 103 -13.78 5.13 -8.38
CA LYS A 103 -13.82 6.47 -7.77
C LYS A 103 -12.61 7.33 -8.13
N ILE A 104 -11.56 6.74 -8.71
CA ILE A 104 -10.32 7.44 -9.05
C ILE A 104 -10.48 8.15 -10.38
N LYS A 105 -10.25 9.46 -10.38
CA LYS A 105 -10.32 10.34 -11.56
C LYS A 105 -8.93 10.77 -12.03
N GLU A 106 -7.94 10.64 -11.18
CA GLU A 106 -6.56 11.01 -11.45
C GLU A 106 -5.96 10.11 -12.54
N GLU A 107 -4.96 10.65 -13.23
CA GLU A 107 -4.29 9.94 -14.32
C GLU A 107 -3.37 8.83 -13.78
N LYS A 108 -2.70 9.09 -12.66
CA LYS A 108 -1.70 8.22 -12.05
C LYS A 108 -2.20 7.65 -10.73
N LEU A 109 -1.70 6.46 -10.39
CA LEU A 109 -2.06 5.78 -9.15
C LEU A 109 -0.81 5.25 -8.45
N LEU A 110 -0.65 5.63 -7.18
CA LEU A 110 0.30 5.00 -6.26
C LEU A 110 -0.49 4.15 -5.26
N VAL A 111 -0.28 2.84 -5.28
CA VAL A 111 -0.87 1.91 -4.31
C VAL A 111 0.16 1.58 -3.24
N VAL A 112 -0.24 1.66 -1.98
CA VAL A 112 0.59 1.37 -0.81
C VAL A 112 -0.18 0.48 0.15
N LEU A 113 0.44 -0.57 0.69
CA LEU A 113 -0.17 -1.33 1.78
C LEU A 113 -0.10 -0.54 3.09
N GLY A 114 -1.22 -0.49 3.82
CA GLY A 114 -1.36 0.34 5.03
C GLY A 114 -0.59 -0.17 6.26
N ASP A 115 -0.09 -1.40 6.21
CA ASP A 115 0.70 -2.07 7.25
C ASP A 115 2.18 -2.23 6.87
N THR A 116 2.62 -1.55 5.81
CA THR A 116 4.02 -1.56 5.36
C THR A 116 4.74 -0.31 5.84
N VAL A 117 5.90 -0.50 6.46
CA VAL A 117 6.82 0.61 6.78
C VAL A 117 7.65 0.94 5.55
N ILE A 118 7.49 2.14 5.04
CA ILE A 118 8.21 2.62 3.85
C ILE A 118 9.17 3.73 4.26
N ASN A 119 10.45 3.54 3.92
CA ASN A 119 11.43 4.61 4.10
C ASN A 119 11.05 5.80 3.20
N LYS A 120 11.09 7.01 3.77
CA LYS A 120 10.78 8.26 3.07
C LYS A 120 11.55 8.44 1.75
N ASP A 121 12.77 7.92 1.65
CA ASP A 121 13.59 8.07 0.47
C ASP A 121 13.03 7.35 -0.76
N TYR A 122 12.21 6.31 -0.57
CA TYR A 122 11.54 5.64 -1.70
C TYR A 122 10.56 6.55 -2.44
N PHE A 123 9.93 7.49 -1.75
CA PHE A 123 8.99 8.42 -2.40
C PHE A 123 9.68 9.40 -3.36
N ARG A 124 11.00 9.64 -3.21
CA ARG A 124 11.79 10.45 -4.14
C ARG A 124 12.00 9.79 -5.51
N PHE A 125 11.95 8.45 -5.56
CA PHE A 125 12.14 7.70 -6.80
C PHE A 125 10.84 7.58 -7.61
N ILE A 126 9.69 7.71 -6.98
CA ILE A 126 8.37 7.55 -7.62
C ILE A 126 8.17 8.54 -8.77
N ASP A 127 8.70 9.75 -8.66
CA ASP A 127 8.52 10.80 -9.66
C ASP A 127 9.33 10.61 -10.96
N LYS A 128 10.24 9.66 -11.01
CA LYS A 128 11.19 9.50 -12.11
C LYS A 128 10.88 8.31 -13.02
N GLN A 129 9.94 7.48 -12.65
CA GLN A 129 9.73 6.19 -13.30
C GLN A 129 8.38 6.15 -14.04
N LYS A 130 8.32 5.30 -15.08
CA LYS A 130 7.06 4.83 -15.66
C LYS A 130 6.39 3.90 -14.63
N ASP A 131 5.74 2.84 -15.04
CA ASP A 131 5.18 1.87 -14.09
C ASP A 131 6.28 1.15 -13.31
N PHE A 132 6.11 0.95 -12.01
CA PHE A 132 7.05 0.21 -11.19
C PHE A 132 6.41 -0.48 -9.98
N VAL A 133 7.12 -1.45 -9.45
CA VAL A 133 6.85 -2.07 -8.15
C VAL A 133 8.10 -2.03 -7.28
N ILE A 134 7.93 -1.95 -5.97
CA ILE A 134 9.04 -2.11 -5.02
C ILE A 134 9.07 -3.55 -4.54
N SER A 135 10.24 -4.15 -4.61
CA SER A 135 10.51 -5.50 -4.11
C SER A 135 11.75 -5.55 -3.24
N SER A 136 11.86 -6.59 -2.42
CA SER A 136 13.02 -6.85 -1.56
C SER A 136 13.60 -8.22 -1.88
N LYS A 137 14.93 -8.30 -1.97
CA LYS A 137 15.64 -9.59 -2.09
C LYS A 137 15.77 -10.32 -0.74
N LYS A 138 15.52 -9.64 0.36
CA LYS A 138 15.58 -10.23 1.70
C LYS A 138 14.21 -10.73 2.11
N PHE A 139 13.96 -12.01 1.96
CA PHE A 139 12.79 -12.71 2.49
C PHE A 139 13.18 -14.11 2.92
N LEU A 140 12.52 -14.64 3.95
CA LEU A 140 12.88 -15.91 4.57
C LEU A 140 12.03 -17.08 4.07
N ASP A 141 10.80 -16.81 3.60
CA ASP A 141 9.82 -17.85 3.30
C ASP A 141 8.93 -17.42 2.14
N SER A 142 9.13 -18.05 0.98
CA SER A 142 8.38 -17.74 -0.25
C SER A 142 6.87 -18.03 -0.13
N SER A 143 6.47 -18.90 0.80
CA SER A 143 5.05 -19.25 1.01
C SER A 143 4.24 -18.10 1.64
N LYS A 144 4.91 -17.08 2.16
CA LYS A 144 4.26 -15.91 2.80
C LYS A 144 4.20 -14.68 1.90
N TRP A 145 4.91 -14.67 0.79
CA TRP A 145 5.10 -13.49 -0.05
C TRP A 145 4.63 -13.72 -1.49
N CYS A 146 4.25 -12.65 -2.14
CA CYS A 146 4.18 -12.62 -3.59
C CYS A 146 5.59 -12.39 -4.12
N ILE A 147 6.14 -13.37 -4.81
CA ILE A 147 7.51 -13.38 -5.34
C ILE A 147 7.47 -13.03 -6.82
N VAL A 148 8.41 -12.21 -7.25
CA VAL A 148 8.64 -11.91 -8.67
C VAL A 148 10.01 -12.38 -9.09
N GLU A 149 10.06 -12.97 -10.28
CA GLU A 149 11.29 -13.22 -11.03
C GLU A 149 11.51 -12.05 -11.97
N THR A 150 12.70 -11.46 -11.97
CA THR A 150 13.02 -10.31 -12.81
C THR A 150 14.14 -10.62 -13.79
N LYS A 151 14.04 -10.08 -15.00
CA LYS A 151 15.10 -10.09 -16.00
C LYS A 151 15.25 -8.71 -16.63
N ASN A 152 16.46 -8.16 -16.62
CA ASN A 152 16.74 -6.81 -17.14
C ASN A 152 15.82 -5.72 -16.53
N GLY A 153 15.59 -5.80 -15.21
CA GLY A 153 14.73 -4.85 -14.49
C GLY A 153 13.24 -4.97 -14.78
N LYS A 154 12.79 -5.97 -15.54
CA LYS A 154 11.38 -6.23 -15.83
C LYS A 154 10.91 -7.49 -15.14
N ILE A 155 9.65 -7.51 -14.68
CA ILE A 155 9.01 -8.70 -14.13
C ILE A 155 8.80 -9.69 -15.29
N LYS A 156 9.34 -10.90 -15.12
CA LYS A 156 9.18 -12.03 -16.04
C LYS A 156 8.05 -12.95 -15.57
N SER A 157 8.01 -13.24 -14.26
CA SER A 157 7.06 -14.18 -13.67
C SER A 157 6.64 -13.71 -12.28
N ILE A 158 5.44 -14.09 -11.86
CA ILE A 158 4.88 -13.78 -10.53
C ILE A 158 4.42 -15.09 -9.89
N TYR A 159 4.79 -15.30 -8.63
CA TYR A 159 4.46 -16.46 -7.82
C TYR A 159 3.80 -16.01 -6.51
N ASP A 160 2.49 -16.21 -6.38
CA ASP A 160 1.78 -15.82 -5.16
C ASP A 160 1.82 -16.95 -4.14
N LYS A 161 2.52 -16.72 -3.02
CA LYS A 161 2.59 -17.63 -1.86
C LYS A 161 2.89 -19.09 -2.22
N LYS A 162 3.78 -19.29 -3.17
CA LYS A 162 4.13 -20.62 -3.66
C LYS A 162 5.08 -21.31 -2.68
N LYS A 163 4.68 -22.47 -2.17
CA LYS A 163 5.56 -23.35 -1.40
C LYS A 163 6.63 -23.95 -2.34
N GLU A 164 7.81 -24.20 -1.80
CA GLU A 164 8.91 -24.90 -2.51
C GLU A 164 9.37 -24.19 -3.80
N LEU A 165 9.35 -22.86 -3.79
CA LEU A 165 9.96 -22.10 -4.87
C LEU A 165 11.49 -22.19 -4.74
N ASN A 166 12.17 -22.73 -5.77
CA ASN A 166 13.63 -22.68 -5.84
C ASN A 166 14.05 -21.24 -6.19
N VAL A 167 14.43 -20.49 -5.17
CA VAL A 167 14.63 -19.03 -5.26
C VAL A 167 16.08 -18.75 -5.67
N GLY A 168 16.26 -18.20 -6.87
CA GLY A 168 17.55 -17.74 -7.37
C GLY A 168 17.80 -16.25 -7.15
N ILE A 169 18.91 -15.74 -7.67
CA ILE A 169 19.36 -14.34 -7.55
C ILE A 169 18.37 -13.33 -8.18
N ASP A 170 17.60 -13.76 -9.16
CA ASP A 170 16.63 -12.92 -9.89
C ASP A 170 15.26 -12.82 -9.23
N PHE A 171 15.09 -13.47 -8.08
CA PHE A 171 13.85 -13.46 -7.32
C PHE A 171 13.84 -12.40 -6.24
N SER A 172 12.67 -11.78 -6.03
CA SER A 172 12.44 -10.82 -4.94
C SER A 172 10.98 -10.82 -4.50
N ALA A 173 10.74 -10.49 -3.23
CA ALA A 173 9.40 -10.37 -2.67
C ALA A 173 8.83 -8.98 -2.90
N LEU A 174 7.57 -8.87 -3.31
CA LEU A 174 6.86 -7.59 -3.41
C LEU A 174 6.59 -7.04 -2.01
N VAL A 175 6.89 -5.77 -1.78
CA VAL A 175 6.74 -5.11 -0.46
C VAL A 175 5.51 -4.20 -0.38
N GLY A 176 4.62 -4.28 -1.37
CA GLY A 176 3.32 -3.60 -1.30
C GLY A 176 3.33 -2.14 -1.69
N VAL A 177 4.25 -1.74 -2.56
CA VAL A 177 4.25 -0.41 -3.22
C VAL A 177 4.24 -0.60 -4.73
N TYR A 178 3.22 -0.03 -5.37
CA TYR A 178 2.99 -0.16 -6.81
C TYR A 178 2.65 1.20 -7.39
N PHE A 179 3.31 1.58 -8.47
CA PHE A 179 3.00 2.82 -9.18
C PHE A 179 2.57 2.54 -10.61
N PHE A 180 1.50 3.17 -11.01
CA PHE A 180 0.94 3.10 -12.36
C PHE A 180 0.92 4.52 -12.94
N SER A 181 1.65 4.71 -14.02
CA SER A 181 1.74 5.99 -14.72
C SER A 181 0.45 6.32 -15.50
N SER A 182 -0.43 5.35 -15.69
CA SER A 182 -1.76 5.54 -16.26
C SER A 182 -2.78 4.58 -15.63
N VAL A 183 -3.79 5.14 -14.99
CA VAL A 183 -4.94 4.38 -14.44
C VAL A 183 -5.76 3.68 -15.53
N LYS A 184 -5.67 4.16 -16.77
CA LYS A 184 -6.40 3.54 -17.92
C LYS A 184 -5.97 2.09 -18.17
N ILE A 185 -4.75 1.72 -17.82
CA ILE A 185 -4.24 0.35 -17.96
C ILE A 185 -4.96 -0.63 -17.01
N LEU A 186 -5.51 -0.10 -15.91
CA LEU A 186 -6.15 -0.90 -14.85
C LEU A 186 -7.68 -0.96 -14.99
N LYS A 187 -8.28 -0.14 -15.86
CA LYS A 187 -9.73 -0.08 -16.15
C LYS A 187 -10.08 -0.90 -17.36
#